data_134cc3f54d7c61b966ea34da365584bf
#
_entry.id   134cc3f54d7c61b966ea34da365584bf
#
_cell.length_a   1.000
_cell.length_b   1.000
_cell.length_c   1.000
_cell.angle_alpha   90.00
_cell.angle_beta   90.00
_cell.angle_gamma   90.00
#
_symmetry.space_group_name_H-M   'P 1'
#
loop_
_entity.id
_entity.type
_entity.pdbx_description
1 polymer ?
#
loop_
_entity_poly.entity_id
_entity_poly.type
_entity_poly.pdbx_seq_one_letter_code
_entity_poly.pdbx_strand_id
1 'polypeptide(L)'
;NCRLIHLSTDFVFDGLKSTPYAETDIPNPINYYGKTKRWSEEVIEQICENYAIMRVEVVYGKPLERQHGNIVQLVKNRLGNGQSIRVVSDQFRSPTWVEDIALGTELLLSSKHNGIYHICGGETMSVADIAYRTAAYFNLDSSLIEPVTTTEMNEATPRPLFSPMNTGKAYTDLGYQPSAFEEGLKEW
;
A
#
# COMPACT_ATOMS: atom_id res chain seq x y z
N ASN A 1 -6.90 30.52 2.00
CA ASN A 1 -7.20 29.24 1.31
C ASN A 1 -6.19 28.19 1.80
N CYS A 2 -6.69 27.14 2.45
CA CYS A 2 -5.88 26.01 2.89
C CYS A 2 -6.02 24.89 1.86
N ARG A 3 -4.92 24.15 1.58
CA ARG A 3 -4.94 22.94 0.75
C ARG A 3 -5.12 21.72 1.66
N LEU A 4 -6.06 20.86 1.33
CA LEU A 4 -6.29 19.60 2.01
C LEU A 4 -5.53 18.48 1.28
N ILE A 5 -4.69 17.73 2.00
CA ILE A 5 -4.14 16.45 1.53
C ILE A 5 -4.77 15.35 2.40
N HIS A 6 -5.51 14.44 1.78
CA HIS A 6 -6.20 13.35 2.47
C HIS A 6 -5.57 12.00 2.11
N LEU A 7 -5.18 11.23 3.12
CA LEU A 7 -4.71 9.86 2.95
C LEU A 7 -5.89 8.90 2.81
N SER A 8 -5.98 8.24 1.67
CA SER A 8 -6.92 7.14 1.38
C SER A 8 -6.15 5.82 1.15
N THR A 9 -6.78 4.83 0.54
CA THR A 9 -6.30 3.45 0.48
C THR A 9 -6.70 2.76 -0.83
N ASP A 10 -5.94 1.72 -1.20
CA ASP A 10 -6.29 0.74 -2.23
C ASP A 10 -7.59 -0.04 -1.90
N PHE A 11 -7.96 -0.17 -0.62
CA PHE A 11 -9.19 -0.88 -0.18
C PHE A 11 -10.49 -0.22 -0.61
N VAL A 12 -10.42 0.90 -1.32
CA VAL A 12 -11.59 1.45 -2.03
C VAL A 12 -11.99 0.61 -3.24
N PHE A 13 -11.12 -0.29 -3.70
CA PHE A 13 -11.36 -1.19 -4.82
C PHE A 13 -11.79 -2.60 -4.38
N ASP A 14 -12.49 -3.32 -5.28
CA ASP A 14 -13.00 -4.67 -5.01
C ASP A 14 -11.99 -5.80 -5.21
N GLY A 15 -10.92 -5.55 -5.96
CA GLY A 15 -9.90 -6.54 -6.24
C GLY A 15 -10.23 -7.53 -7.36
N LEU A 16 -11.17 -7.20 -8.24
CA LEU A 16 -11.62 -8.10 -9.31
C LEU A 16 -10.89 -7.89 -10.66
N LYS A 17 -10.08 -6.84 -10.78
CA LYS A 17 -9.26 -6.62 -11.98
C LYS A 17 -8.04 -7.54 -12.00
N SER A 18 -7.46 -7.69 -13.20
CA SER A 18 -6.18 -8.37 -13.44
C SER A 18 -5.05 -7.40 -13.84
N THR A 19 -5.35 -6.10 -13.84
CA THR A 19 -4.39 -5.01 -14.13
C THR A 19 -4.48 -3.95 -13.05
N PRO A 20 -3.39 -3.20 -12.78
CA PRO A 20 -3.40 -2.15 -11.77
C PRO A 20 -4.55 -1.16 -11.97
N TYR A 21 -5.16 -0.74 -10.85
CA TYR A 21 -6.24 0.23 -10.85
C TYR A 21 -5.72 1.64 -11.18
N ALA A 22 -6.44 2.33 -12.06
CA ALA A 22 -6.23 3.75 -12.33
C ALA A 22 -7.13 4.62 -11.45
N GLU A 23 -6.83 5.92 -11.32
CA GLU A 23 -7.64 6.87 -10.57
C GLU A 23 -9.07 7.03 -11.11
N THR A 24 -9.26 6.69 -12.40
CA THR A 24 -10.56 6.72 -13.11
C THR A 24 -11.40 5.47 -12.91
N ASP A 25 -10.84 4.40 -12.33
CA ASP A 25 -11.61 3.19 -12.02
C ASP A 25 -12.62 3.45 -10.91
N ILE A 26 -13.79 2.86 -11.05
CA ILE A 26 -14.90 3.07 -10.10
C ILE A 26 -14.59 2.32 -8.79
N PRO A 27 -14.55 3.01 -7.64
CA PRO A 27 -14.41 2.37 -6.35
C PRO A 27 -15.59 1.46 -5.99
N ASN A 28 -15.31 0.27 -5.47
CA ASN A 28 -16.31 -0.69 -5.00
C ASN A 28 -15.78 -1.44 -3.76
N PRO A 29 -15.68 -0.78 -2.60
CA PRO A 29 -15.03 -1.35 -1.42
C PRO A 29 -15.81 -2.54 -0.84
N ILE A 30 -15.11 -3.64 -0.58
CA ILE A 30 -15.69 -4.90 -0.08
C ILE A 30 -15.69 -5.02 1.46
N ASN A 31 -15.03 -4.11 2.17
CA ASN A 31 -14.99 -4.09 3.63
C ASN A 31 -15.34 -2.71 4.21
N TYR A 32 -15.59 -2.68 5.52
CA TYR A 32 -16.03 -1.46 6.19
C TYR A 32 -14.97 -0.35 6.16
N TYR A 33 -13.70 -0.69 6.34
CA TYR A 33 -12.60 0.28 6.26
C TYR A 33 -12.54 0.97 4.88
N GLY A 34 -12.57 0.19 3.80
CA GLY A 34 -12.63 0.72 2.45
C GLY A 34 -13.84 1.63 2.22
N LYS A 35 -15.02 1.24 2.74
CA LYS A 35 -16.24 2.06 2.66
C LYS A 35 -16.08 3.40 3.37
N THR A 36 -15.53 3.42 4.59
CA THR A 36 -15.32 4.69 5.33
C THR A 36 -14.33 5.61 4.61
N LYS A 37 -13.28 5.03 4.00
CA LYS A 37 -12.33 5.80 3.19
C LYS A 37 -12.98 6.34 1.92
N ARG A 38 -13.77 5.55 1.20
CA ARG A 38 -14.50 6.04 0.02
C ARG A 38 -15.49 7.16 0.38
N TRP A 39 -16.24 7.02 1.46
CA TRP A 39 -17.14 8.09 1.93
C TRP A 39 -16.37 9.38 2.25
N SER A 40 -15.18 9.30 2.86
CA SER A 40 -14.36 10.50 3.09
C SER A 40 -13.87 11.13 1.79
N GLU A 41 -13.50 10.33 0.77
CA GLU A 41 -13.19 10.84 -0.56
C GLU A 41 -14.35 11.60 -1.16
N GLU A 42 -15.56 11.01 -1.17
CA GLU A 42 -16.78 11.62 -1.71
C GLU A 42 -17.13 12.94 -1.04
N VAL A 43 -17.02 13.02 0.28
CA VAL A 43 -17.26 14.28 1.01
C VAL A 43 -16.24 15.35 0.61
N ILE A 44 -14.96 14.99 0.50
CA ILE A 44 -13.91 15.93 0.09
C ILE A 44 -14.17 16.44 -1.33
N GLU A 45 -14.49 15.55 -2.26
CA GLU A 45 -14.82 15.90 -3.65
C GLU A 45 -15.99 16.87 -3.75
N GLN A 46 -16.96 16.79 -2.82
CA GLN A 46 -18.16 17.64 -2.82
C GLN A 46 -17.93 19.02 -2.19
N ILE A 47 -17.11 19.13 -1.14
CA ILE A 47 -17.02 20.34 -0.32
C ILE A 47 -15.70 21.10 -0.40
N CYS A 48 -14.64 20.47 -0.91
CA CYS A 48 -13.31 21.08 -0.96
C CYS A 48 -12.95 21.52 -2.38
N GLU A 49 -12.62 22.79 -2.57
CA GLU A 49 -12.17 23.31 -3.86
C GLU A 49 -10.67 23.07 -4.10
N ASN A 50 -9.86 22.98 -3.05
CA ASN A 50 -8.41 22.84 -3.12
C ASN A 50 -7.96 21.62 -2.32
N TYR A 51 -7.88 20.46 -2.98
CA TYR A 51 -7.56 19.19 -2.33
C TYR A 51 -6.74 18.25 -3.20
N ALA A 52 -6.05 17.32 -2.56
CA ALA A 52 -5.58 16.09 -3.18
C ALA A 52 -5.91 14.90 -2.26
N ILE A 53 -6.43 13.83 -2.87
CA ILE A 53 -6.67 12.56 -2.21
C ILE A 53 -5.56 11.61 -2.64
N MET A 54 -4.79 11.15 -1.67
CA MET A 54 -3.64 10.30 -1.87
C MET A 54 -4.00 8.87 -1.47
N ARG A 55 -4.21 7.98 -2.44
CA ARG A 55 -4.42 6.55 -2.19
C ARG A 55 -3.05 5.89 -2.07
N VAL A 56 -2.83 5.23 -0.94
CA VAL A 56 -1.60 4.49 -0.62
C VAL A 56 -1.90 3.02 -0.42
N GLU A 57 -0.89 2.16 -0.51
CA GLU A 57 -1.04 0.71 -0.43
C GLU A 57 0.12 0.08 0.35
N VAL A 58 -0.17 -0.87 1.22
CA VAL A 58 0.79 -1.69 2.01
C VAL A 58 2.05 -0.91 2.39
N VAL A 59 1.87 0.06 3.27
CA VAL A 59 2.96 0.93 3.71
C VAL A 59 3.97 0.15 4.56
N TYR A 60 5.25 0.25 4.21
CA TYR A 60 6.35 -0.30 4.99
C TYR A 60 7.42 0.76 5.25
N GLY A 61 8.22 0.55 6.28
CA GLY A 61 9.31 1.41 6.72
C GLY A 61 9.69 1.02 8.14
N LYS A 62 10.84 1.48 8.61
CA LYS A 62 11.29 1.22 9.97
C LYS A 62 10.33 1.86 10.97
N PRO A 63 9.63 1.07 11.80
CA PRO A 63 8.68 1.63 12.74
C PRO A 63 9.39 2.39 13.86
N LEU A 64 8.75 3.45 14.33
CA LEU A 64 9.14 4.10 15.57
C LEU A 64 8.79 3.20 16.77
N GLU A 65 9.48 3.39 17.89
CA GLU A 65 9.20 2.63 19.12
C GLU A 65 7.70 2.68 19.47
N ARG A 66 7.13 1.52 19.81
CA ARG A 66 5.72 1.31 20.21
C ARG A 66 4.69 1.42 19.07
N GLN A 67 5.07 1.47 17.82
CA GLN A 67 4.12 1.40 16.71
C GLN A 67 3.78 -0.04 16.32
N HIS A 68 2.58 -0.23 15.77
CA HIS A 68 2.21 -1.50 15.15
C HIS A 68 3.12 -1.75 13.94
N GLY A 69 3.69 -2.95 13.86
CA GLY A 69 4.59 -3.31 12.79
C GLY A 69 3.86 -3.51 11.46
N ASN A 70 4.62 -3.33 10.39
CA ASN A 70 4.21 -3.69 9.03
C ASN A 70 4.69 -5.10 8.67
N ILE A 71 4.38 -5.56 7.45
CA ILE A 71 4.74 -6.91 6.98
C ILE A 71 6.24 -7.18 7.04
N VAL A 72 7.09 -6.20 6.68
CA VAL A 72 8.55 -6.34 6.74
C VAL A 72 9.03 -6.58 8.18
N GLN A 73 8.53 -5.78 9.12
CA GLN A 73 8.86 -5.97 10.54
C GLN A 73 8.36 -7.32 11.06
N LEU A 74 7.17 -7.73 10.68
CA LEU A 74 6.59 -9.00 11.10
C LEU A 74 7.47 -10.17 10.63
N VAL A 75 7.91 -10.17 9.36
CA VAL A 75 8.80 -11.18 8.80
C VAL A 75 10.14 -11.16 9.53
N LYS A 76 10.80 -10.00 9.68
CA LYS A 76 12.06 -9.89 10.42
C LYS A 76 11.97 -10.45 11.83
N ASN A 77 10.95 -10.08 12.57
CA ASN A 77 10.79 -10.47 13.96
C ASN A 77 10.53 -11.98 14.09
N ARG A 78 9.62 -12.53 13.28
CA ARG A 78 9.26 -13.95 13.34
C ARG A 78 10.43 -14.83 12.92
N LEU A 79 10.93 -14.62 11.72
CA LEU A 79 12.01 -15.45 11.16
C LEU A 79 13.32 -15.27 11.95
N GLY A 80 13.64 -14.05 12.38
CA GLY A 80 14.82 -13.78 13.20
C GLY A 80 14.79 -14.47 14.57
N ASN A 81 13.61 -14.81 15.08
CA ASN A 81 13.42 -15.61 16.29
C ASN A 81 13.19 -17.11 16.00
N GLY A 82 13.42 -17.57 14.78
CA GLY A 82 13.19 -18.97 14.38
C GLY A 82 11.72 -19.39 14.38
N GLN A 83 10.79 -18.45 14.27
CA GLN A 83 9.36 -18.70 14.29
C GLN A 83 8.79 -18.67 12.87
N SER A 84 7.94 -19.64 12.53
CA SER A 84 7.23 -19.65 11.25
C SER A 84 6.18 -18.53 11.16
N ILE A 85 5.86 -18.17 9.91
CA ILE A 85 4.82 -17.19 9.59
C ILE A 85 3.98 -17.69 8.43
N ARG A 86 2.64 -17.62 8.58
CA ARG A 86 1.69 -17.84 7.48
C ARG A 86 1.45 -16.53 6.77
N VAL A 87 1.56 -16.54 5.43
CA VAL A 87 1.34 -15.35 4.59
C VAL A 87 0.49 -15.72 3.38
N VAL A 88 -0.40 -14.79 2.96
CA VAL A 88 -1.26 -15.03 1.81
C VAL A 88 -0.49 -14.91 0.51
N SER A 89 -0.67 -15.87 -0.41
CA SER A 89 0.01 -15.93 -1.71
C SER A 89 -0.85 -15.46 -2.88
N ASP A 90 -2.15 -15.31 -2.66
CA ASP A 90 -3.17 -14.94 -3.65
C ASP A 90 -3.69 -13.51 -3.49
N GLN A 91 -3.08 -12.70 -2.63
CA GLN A 91 -3.34 -11.26 -2.52
C GLN A 91 -2.16 -10.47 -3.10
N PHE A 92 -2.42 -9.69 -4.14
CA PHE A 92 -1.42 -8.87 -4.84
C PHE A 92 -1.52 -7.40 -4.47
N ARG A 93 -0.37 -6.76 -4.27
CA ARG A 93 -0.22 -5.39 -3.76
C ARG A 93 0.96 -4.68 -4.42
N SER A 94 1.00 -3.35 -4.27
CA SER A 94 2.18 -2.52 -4.56
C SER A 94 2.76 -1.97 -3.25
N PRO A 95 3.69 -2.69 -2.59
CA PRO A 95 4.24 -2.24 -1.31
C PRO A 95 4.91 -0.88 -1.46
N THR A 96 4.61 0.03 -0.54
CA THR A 96 5.00 1.44 -0.61
C THR A 96 5.91 1.80 0.54
N TRP A 97 7.10 2.26 0.25
CA TRP A 97 8.00 2.79 1.27
C TRP A 97 7.46 4.10 1.84
N VAL A 98 7.56 4.27 3.16
CA VAL A 98 6.99 5.44 3.86
C VAL A 98 7.60 6.76 3.41
N GLU A 99 8.89 6.77 3.01
CA GLU A 99 9.53 7.97 2.47
C GLU A 99 9.00 8.36 1.09
N ASP A 100 8.58 7.39 0.27
CA ASP A 100 7.90 7.66 -1.01
C ASP A 100 6.54 8.34 -0.78
N ILE A 101 5.84 7.99 0.32
CA ILE A 101 4.60 8.68 0.71
C ILE A 101 4.89 10.11 1.14
N ALA A 102 5.98 10.33 1.90
CA ALA A 102 6.41 11.66 2.30
C ALA A 102 6.77 12.52 1.07
N LEU A 103 7.53 11.96 0.13
CA LEU A 103 7.85 12.60 -1.16
C LEU A 103 6.57 12.94 -1.95
N GLY A 104 5.65 11.97 -2.11
CA GLY A 104 4.38 12.19 -2.80
C GLY A 104 3.54 13.28 -2.13
N THR A 105 3.56 13.36 -0.80
CA THR A 105 2.89 14.43 -0.03
C THR A 105 3.52 15.79 -0.32
N GLU A 106 4.85 15.90 -0.32
CA GLU A 106 5.58 17.13 -0.62
C GLU A 106 5.29 17.62 -2.06
N LEU A 107 5.33 16.70 -3.03
CA LEU A 107 5.00 16.99 -4.42
C LEU A 107 3.58 17.53 -4.57
N LEU A 108 2.61 16.89 -3.91
CA LEU A 108 1.21 17.32 -3.93
C LEU A 108 1.01 18.68 -3.23
N LEU A 109 1.70 18.93 -2.12
CA LEU A 109 1.63 20.24 -1.42
C LEU A 109 2.18 21.36 -2.29
N SER A 110 3.25 21.10 -3.03
CA SER A 110 3.91 22.06 -3.89
C SER A 110 3.19 22.27 -5.24
N SER A 111 2.31 21.35 -5.60
CA SER A 111 1.56 21.39 -6.85
C SER A 111 0.25 22.19 -6.73
N LYS A 112 -0.33 22.55 -7.91
CA LYS A 112 -1.69 23.11 -8.01
C LYS A 112 -2.71 22.07 -8.49
N HIS A 113 -2.30 20.83 -8.68
CA HIS A 113 -3.15 19.77 -9.19
C HIS A 113 -4.13 19.30 -8.11
N ASN A 114 -5.41 19.28 -8.44
CA ASN A 114 -6.48 18.75 -7.58
C ASN A 114 -6.85 17.31 -8.00
N GLY A 115 -7.54 16.62 -7.09
CA GLY A 115 -8.15 15.33 -7.34
C GLY A 115 -7.42 14.17 -6.71
N ILE A 116 -7.64 12.97 -7.25
CA ILE A 116 -7.13 11.70 -6.70
C ILE A 116 -5.79 11.37 -7.35
N TYR A 117 -4.86 10.88 -6.55
CA TYR A 117 -3.53 10.41 -6.95
C TYR A 117 -3.22 9.08 -6.28
N HIS A 118 -2.70 8.14 -7.04
CA HIS A 118 -2.14 6.90 -6.53
C HIS A 118 -0.65 7.12 -6.19
N ILE A 119 -0.32 7.03 -4.91
CA ILE A 119 1.05 7.17 -4.40
C ILE A 119 1.42 5.84 -3.74
N CYS A 120 1.99 4.95 -4.54
CA CYS A 120 2.35 3.60 -4.11
C CYS A 120 3.63 3.12 -4.80
N GLY A 121 4.13 1.95 -4.40
CA GLY A 121 5.29 1.31 -5.02
C GLY A 121 5.03 0.97 -6.50
N GLY A 122 6.11 0.91 -7.28
CA GLY A 122 6.04 0.62 -8.72
C GLY A 122 5.93 -0.86 -9.07
N GLU A 123 6.08 -1.76 -8.09
CA GLU A 123 6.12 -3.20 -8.29
C GLU A 123 4.86 -3.88 -7.76
N THR A 124 4.28 -4.78 -8.56
CA THR A 124 3.18 -5.65 -8.10
C THR A 124 3.73 -6.95 -7.54
N MET A 125 3.40 -7.26 -6.28
CA MET A 125 3.86 -8.47 -5.59
C MET A 125 2.72 -9.12 -4.81
N SER A 126 2.76 -10.45 -4.66
CA SER A 126 1.93 -11.10 -3.64
C SER A 126 2.47 -10.77 -2.24
N VAL A 127 1.63 -10.89 -1.21
CA VAL A 127 2.09 -10.72 0.18
C VAL A 127 3.16 -11.76 0.53
N ALA A 128 3.09 -12.96 -0.05
CA ALA A 128 4.13 -13.98 0.08
C ALA A 128 5.45 -13.53 -0.57
N ASP A 129 5.41 -12.92 -1.78
CA ASP A 129 6.61 -12.39 -2.43
C ASP A 129 7.29 -11.31 -1.57
N ILE A 130 6.50 -10.41 -0.96
CA ILE A 130 7.03 -9.40 -0.01
C ILE A 130 7.76 -10.09 1.14
N ALA A 131 7.20 -11.17 1.69
CA ALA A 131 7.82 -11.91 2.79
C ALA A 131 9.11 -12.61 2.34
N TYR A 132 9.12 -13.28 1.18
CA TYR A 132 10.30 -13.94 0.63
C TYR A 132 11.41 -12.95 0.29
N ARG A 133 11.10 -11.82 -0.36
CA ARG A 133 12.09 -10.78 -0.68
C ARG A 133 12.67 -10.15 0.60
N THR A 134 11.83 -9.93 1.61
CA THR A 134 12.29 -9.48 2.94
C THR A 134 13.24 -10.49 3.58
N ALA A 135 12.89 -11.78 3.59
CA ALA A 135 13.74 -12.83 4.15
C ALA A 135 15.08 -12.91 3.42
N ALA A 136 15.06 -12.87 2.08
CA ALA A 136 16.28 -12.89 1.27
C ALA A 136 17.19 -11.68 1.57
N TYR A 137 16.63 -10.48 1.65
CA TYR A 137 17.40 -9.26 1.93
C TYR A 137 18.12 -9.31 3.29
N PHE A 138 17.46 -9.82 4.33
CA PHE A 138 18.02 -9.91 5.67
C PHE A 138 18.71 -11.26 5.99
N ASN A 139 18.91 -12.12 4.98
CA ASN A 139 19.51 -13.45 5.14
C ASN A 139 18.82 -14.32 6.22
N LEU A 140 17.48 -14.29 6.23
CA LEU A 140 16.65 -15.07 7.15
C LEU A 140 16.24 -16.40 6.51
N ASP A 141 15.89 -17.38 7.33
CA ASP A 141 15.46 -18.69 6.87
C ASP A 141 14.06 -18.62 6.24
N SER A 142 14.02 -18.62 4.92
CA SER A 142 12.76 -18.58 4.15
C SER A 142 11.94 -19.87 4.24
N SER A 143 12.49 -20.98 4.73
CA SER A 143 11.74 -22.23 4.95
C SER A 143 10.69 -22.10 6.07
N LEU A 144 10.80 -21.05 6.88
CA LEU A 144 9.81 -20.69 7.92
C LEU A 144 8.60 -19.91 7.38
N ILE A 145 8.60 -19.54 6.10
CA ILE A 145 7.45 -18.89 5.45
C ILE A 145 6.53 -19.98 4.91
N GLU A 146 5.29 -19.98 5.41
CA GLU A 146 4.21 -20.87 4.96
C GLU A 146 3.24 -20.07 4.09
N PRO A 147 3.32 -20.17 2.74
CA PRO A 147 2.36 -19.53 1.87
C PRO A 147 1.02 -20.25 1.94
N VAL A 148 -0.05 -19.47 2.09
CA VAL A 148 -1.43 -19.97 2.15
C VAL A 148 -2.33 -19.15 1.26
N THR A 149 -3.51 -19.64 0.92
CA THR A 149 -4.53 -18.86 0.23
C THR A 149 -5.32 -17.98 1.21
N THR A 150 -6.01 -16.96 0.68
CA THR A 150 -6.94 -16.13 1.47
C THR A 150 -7.99 -16.98 2.17
N THR A 151 -8.48 -18.03 1.50
CA THR A 151 -9.45 -18.97 2.06
C THR A 151 -8.87 -19.76 3.24
N GLU A 152 -7.65 -20.26 3.13
CA GLU A 152 -6.97 -21.00 4.19
C GLU A 152 -6.55 -20.08 5.36
N MET A 153 -6.25 -18.82 5.09
CA MET A 153 -5.95 -17.82 6.11
C MET A 153 -7.20 -17.50 6.95
N ASN A 154 -8.38 -17.56 6.35
CA ASN A 154 -9.68 -17.33 6.99
C ASN A 154 -9.74 -16.03 7.81
N GLU A 155 -9.30 -14.92 7.22
CA GLU A 155 -9.35 -13.61 7.86
C GLU A 155 -10.81 -13.16 8.10
N ALA A 156 -11.09 -12.60 9.26
CA ALA A 156 -12.43 -12.12 9.64
C ALA A 156 -12.94 -10.97 8.74
N THR A 157 -12.02 -10.20 8.14
CA THR A 157 -12.35 -9.08 7.26
C THR A 157 -11.92 -9.40 5.83
N PRO A 158 -12.84 -9.36 4.85
CA PRO A 158 -12.49 -9.62 3.45
C PRO A 158 -11.51 -8.56 2.94
N ARG A 159 -10.51 -9.01 2.17
CA ARG A 159 -9.52 -8.14 1.52
C ARG A 159 -9.55 -8.34 0.01
N PRO A 160 -9.36 -7.29 -0.79
CA PRO A 160 -9.23 -7.45 -2.24
C PRO A 160 -8.12 -8.44 -2.59
N LEU A 161 -8.34 -9.32 -3.58
CA LEU A 161 -7.30 -10.24 -4.03
C LEU A 161 -6.25 -9.51 -4.88
N PHE A 162 -6.67 -8.55 -5.68
CA PHE A 162 -5.77 -7.79 -6.54
C PHE A 162 -6.07 -6.30 -6.42
N SER A 163 -5.23 -5.53 -5.73
CA SER A 163 -5.42 -4.08 -5.58
C SER A 163 -4.22 -3.21 -6.00
N PRO A 164 -3.20 -3.71 -6.75
CA PRO A 164 -2.14 -2.83 -7.22
C PRO A 164 -2.70 -1.62 -7.96
N MET A 165 -2.06 -0.47 -7.76
CA MET A 165 -2.49 0.80 -8.34
C MET A 165 -1.47 1.33 -9.34
N ASN A 166 -1.95 1.99 -10.40
CA ASN A 166 -1.13 2.61 -11.43
C ASN A 166 -0.72 4.03 -10.97
N THR A 167 0.56 4.33 -11.00
CA THR A 167 1.15 5.61 -10.59
C THR A 167 1.39 6.56 -11.77
N GLY A 168 0.96 6.22 -12.97
CA GLY A 168 1.25 6.97 -14.20
C GLY A 168 0.78 8.43 -14.15
N LYS A 169 -0.37 8.71 -13.53
CA LYS A 169 -0.84 10.08 -13.31
C LYS A 169 0.10 10.86 -12.38
N ALA A 170 0.50 10.26 -11.26
CA ALA A 170 1.43 10.88 -10.32
C ALA A 170 2.81 11.13 -10.97
N TYR A 171 3.28 10.21 -11.80
CA TYR A 171 4.49 10.42 -12.59
C TYR A 171 4.36 11.61 -13.55
N THR A 172 3.27 11.67 -14.32
CA THR A 172 3.07 12.70 -15.35
C THR A 172 2.88 14.09 -14.76
N ASP A 173 2.04 14.21 -13.72
CA ASP A 173 1.62 15.50 -13.16
C ASP A 173 2.63 16.04 -12.13
N LEU A 174 3.32 15.15 -11.39
CA LEU A 174 4.12 15.48 -10.23
C LEU A 174 5.58 15.08 -10.36
N GLY A 175 5.96 14.26 -11.34
CA GLY A 175 7.28 13.63 -11.42
C GLY A 175 7.53 12.57 -10.35
N TYR A 176 6.46 12.02 -9.72
CA TYR A 176 6.59 10.99 -8.70
C TYR A 176 7.17 9.70 -9.27
N GLN A 177 8.25 9.22 -8.66
CA GLN A 177 8.90 7.96 -9.00
C GLN A 177 9.13 7.17 -7.71
N PRO A 178 8.39 6.06 -7.49
CA PRO A 178 8.58 5.24 -6.32
C PRO A 178 9.92 4.51 -6.35
N SER A 179 10.50 4.31 -5.19
CA SER A 179 11.70 3.52 -4.99
C SER A 179 11.44 2.04 -5.24
N ALA A 180 12.48 1.27 -5.59
CA ALA A 180 12.41 -0.19 -5.59
C ALA A 180 12.19 -0.72 -4.17
N PHE A 181 11.55 -1.89 -4.02
CA PHE A 181 11.23 -2.44 -2.70
C PHE A 181 12.44 -2.57 -1.78
N GLU A 182 13.58 -3.04 -2.30
CA GLU A 182 14.80 -3.20 -1.52
C GLU A 182 15.45 -1.89 -1.06
N GLU A 183 15.19 -0.77 -1.76
CA GLU A 183 15.69 0.54 -1.31
C GLU A 183 15.14 0.90 0.06
N GLY A 184 13.83 0.70 0.26
CA GLY A 184 13.19 0.95 1.55
C GLY A 184 13.62 -0.02 2.66
N LEU A 185 14.26 -1.17 2.32
CA LEU A 185 14.79 -2.10 3.30
C LEU A 185 16.15 -1.66 3.86
N LYS A 186 16.86 -0.74 3.21
CA LYS A 186 18.18 -0.24 3.66
C LYS A 186 18.12 0.50 4.99
N GLU A 187 16.96 1.05 5.34
CA GLU A 187 16.75 1.86 6.55
C GLU A 187 16.55 1.04 7.83
N TRP A 188 16.60 -0.31 7.75
CA TRP A 188 16.34 -1.24 8.88
C TRP A 188 17.65 -1.67 9.58
#